data_e4197262e2a4830bfeaecceed0c3fbf7
#
_entry.id   e4197262e2a4830bfeaecceed0c3fbf7
#
_cell.length_a   1.000
_cell.length_b   1.000
_cell.length_c   1.000
_cell.angle_alpha   90.00
_cell.angle_beta   90.00
_cell.angle_gamma   90.00
#
_symmetry.space_group_name_H-M   'P 1'
#
loop_
_entity.id
_entity.type
_entity.pdbx_description
1 polymer ?
#
loop_
_entity_poly.entity_id
_entity_poly.type
_entity_poly.pdbx_seq_one_letter_code
_entity_poly.pdbx_strand_id
1 'polypeptide(L)'
;GRIGSVNLFASQKQAAQNNVVLTHELLHGFGATDKYSLDTGEPIFPIGYANADQHPLYPQTEAEIMGGRIPLSEHKSKMPNDLEQTVIRQLTAQEIGWIK
;
A
#
# COMPACT_ATOMS: atom_id res chain seq x y z
N GLY A 1 16.88 -15.61 24.32
CA GLY A 1 18.08 -15.95 23.58
C GLY A 1 18.01 -15.55 22.13
N ARG A 2 18.82 -16.18 21.32
CA ARG A 2 18.86 -15.87 19.88
C ARG A 2 17.56 -16.16 19.15
N ILE A 3 16.86 -17.21 19.56
CA ILE A 3 15.55 -17.52 19.00
C ILE A 3 14.58 -16.38 19.28
N GLY A 4 14.62 -15.84 20.50
CA GLY A 4 13.81 -14.70 20.85
C GLY A 4 14.10 -13.47 20.00
N SER A 5 15.39 -13.21 19.70
CA SER A 5 15.77 -12.07 18.85
C SER A 5 15.25 -12.22 17.43
N VAL A 6 15.34 -13.42 16.85
CA VAL A 6 14.82 -13.69 15.50
C VAL A 6 13.29 -13.50 15.48
N ASN A 7 12.62 -14.02 16.50
CA ASN A 7 11.16 -13.87 16.61
C ASN A 7 10.77 -12.42 16.80
N LEU A 8 11.58 -11.63 17.51
CA LEU A 8 11.30 -10.21 17.70
C LEU A 8 11.34 -9.45 16.37
N PHE A 9 12.35 -9.69 15.53
CA PHE A 9 12.42 -9.05 14.22
C PHE A 9 11.24 -9.44 13.33
N ALA A 10 10.89 -10.74 13.31
CA ALA A 10 9.76 -11.21 12.54
C ALA A 10 8.45 -10.57 13.04
N SER A 11 8.28 -10.45 14.35
CA SER A 11 7.11 -9.83 14.96
C SER A 11 7.03 -8.34 14.65
N GLN A 12 8.15 -7.63 14.68
CA GLN A 12 8.21 -6.21 14.36
C GLN A 12 7.85 -5.97 12.88
N LYS A 13 8.37 -6.79 11.99
CA LYS A 13 8.05 -6.70 10.56
C LYS A 13 6.56 -6.97 10.34
N GLN A 14 6.02 -7.99 10.97
CA GLN A 14 4.61 -8.34 10.86
C GLN A 14 3.73 -7.21 11.40
N ALA A 15 4.10 -6.64 12.54
CA ALA A 15 3.35 -5.52 13.13
C ALA A 15 3.36 -4.32 12.21
N ALA A 16 4.50 -4.01 11.58
CA ALA A 16 4.60 -2.88 10.65
C ALA A 16 3.72 -3.10 9.43
N GLN A 17 3.70 -4.31 8.88
CA GLN A 17 2.82 -4.64 7.75
C GLN A 17 1.35 -4.66 8.15
N ASN A 18 1.05 -5.12 9.36
CA ASN A 18 -0.33 -5.09 9.89
C ASN A 18 -0.83 -3.66 10.01
N ASN A 19 0.03 -2.70 10.36
CA ASN A 19 -0.35 -1.29 10.41
C ASN A 19 -0.78 -0.77 9.04
N VAL A 20 -0.14 -1.23 7.97
CA VAL A 20 -0.56 -0.90 6.60
C VAL A 20 -1.96 -1.43 6.34
N VAL A 21 -2.21 -2.69 6.67
CA VAL A 21 -3.53 -3.31 6.47
C VAL A 21 -4.60 -2.62 7.31
N LEU A 22 -4.30 -2.34 8.58
CA LEU A 22 -5.24 -1.65 9.47
C LEU A 22 -5.58 -0.26 8.97
N THR A 23 -4.57 0.48 8.47
CA THR A 23 -4.80 1.82 7.92
C THR A 23 -5.67 1.74 6.67
N HIS A 24 -5.41 0.80 5.79
CA HIS A 24 -6.22 0.54 4.60
C HIS A 24 -7.69 0.30 5.01
N GLU A 25 -7.92 -0.59 5.97
CA GLU A 25 -9.27 -0.90 6.44
C GLU A 25 -9.94 0.29 7.12
N LEU A 26 -9.16 1.06 7.89
CA LEU A 26 -9.66 2.28 8.53
C LEU A 26 -10.14 3.28 7.48
N LEU A 27 -9.38 3.44 6.39
CA LEU A 27 -9.75 4.37 5.33
C LEU A 27 -11.01 3.95 4.59
N HIS A 28 -11.29 2.64 4.49
CA HIS A 28 -12.60 2.17 4.00
C HIS A 28 -13.73 2.73 4.86
N GLY A 29 -13.53 2.76 6.17
CA GLY A 29 -14.52 3.33 7.09
C GLY A 29 -14.79 4.81 6.85
N PHE A 30 -13.84 5.53 6.24
CA PHE A 30 -14.00 6.94 5.89
C PHE A 30 -14.43 7.16 4.43
N GLY A 31 -14.67 6.09 3.69
CA GLY A 31 -15.20 6.20 2.34
C GLY A 31 -14.23 5.88 1.22
N ALA A 32 -12.99 5.50 1.54
CA ALA A 32 -12.02 5.12 0.51
C ALA A 32 -12.43 3.81 -0.16
N THR A 33 -12.23 3.73 -1.46
CA THR A 33 -12.50 2.51 -2.24
C THR A 33 -11.21 1.80 -2.57
N ASP A 34 -11.28 0.49 -2.78
CA ASP A 34 -10.15 -0.31 -3.20
C ASP A 34 -9.67 0.11 -4.58
N LYS A 35 -8.34 0.16 -4.75
CA LYS A 35 -7.72 0.55 -6.02
C LYS A 35 -6.79 -0.55 -6.52
N TYR A 36 -7.23 -1.78 -6.32
CA TYR A 36 -6.58 -2.97 -6.86
C TYR A 36 -7.64 -3.88 -7.50
N SER A 37 -7.20 -4.72 -8.42
CA SER A 37 -8.07 -5.69 -9.06
C SER A 37 -8.43 -6.79 -8.07
N LEU A 38 -9.72 -7.07 -7.91
CA LEU A 38 -10.16 -8.17 -7.05
C LEU A 38 -9.75 -9.54 -7.62
N ASP A 39 -9.54 -9.62 -8.93
CA ASP A 39 -9.16 -10.88 -9.58
C ASP A 39 -7.69 -11.21 -9.35
N THR A 40 -6.81 -10.21 -9.43
CA THR A 40 -5.36 -10.44 -9.41
C THR A 40 -4.68 -9.94 -8.14
N GLY A 41 -5.31 -9.02 -7.40
CA GLY A 41 -4.72 -8.33 -6.28
C GLY A 41 -3.74 -7.24 -6.67
N GLU A 42 -3.49 -7.03 -7.97
CA GLU A 42 -2.55 -6.02 -8.44
C GLU A 42 -3.18 -4.62 -8.43
N PRO A 43 -2.41 -3.59 -8.05
CA PRO A 43 -2.91 -2.22 -8.09
C PRO A 43 -3.37 -1.82 -9.50
N ILE A 44 -4.44 -1.03 -9.55
CA ILE A 44 -4.99 -0.54 -10.81
C ILE A 44 -4.25 0.72 -11.22
N PHE A 45 -3.71 0.74 -12.43
CA PHE A 45 -3.07 1.93 -12.99
C PHE A 45 -4.16 2.89 -13.52
N PRO A 46 -4.07 4.20 -13.30
CA PRO A 46 -3.07 4.91 -12.50
C PRO A 46 -3.48 5.13 -11.04
N ILE A 47 -4.73 4.92 -10.69
CA ILE A 47 -5.31 5.34 -9.40
C ILE A 47 -4.78 4.55 -8.21
N GLY A 48 -4.30 3.34 -8.43
CA GLY A 48 -3.73 2.48 -7.39
C GLY A 48 -2.20 2.54 -7.31
N TYR A 49 -1.57 3.45 -8.05
CA TYR A 49 -0.12 3.63 -8.06
C TYR A 49 0.27 4.87 -7.25
N ALA A 50 1.34 4.76 -6.48
CA ALA A 50 1.84 5.88 -5.70
C ALA A 50 2.37 6.99 -6.60
N ASN A 51 3.04 6.62 -7.70
CA ASN A 51 3.65 7.58 -8.61
C ASN A 51 3.40 7.17 -10.06
N ALA A 52 2.19 7.46 -10.54
CA ALA A 52 1.74 7.07 -11.87
C ALA A 52 2.49 7.79 -13.00
N ASP A 53 3.16 8.92 -12.70
CA ASP A 53 3.93 9.69 -13.66
C ASP A 53 5.41 9.32 -13.68
N GLN A 54 5.81 8.37 -12.86
CA GLN A 54 7.21 7.95 -12.77
C GLN A 54 7.71 7.40 -14.11
N HIS A 55 8.95 7.71 -14.41
CA HIS A 55 9.57 7.30 -15.68
C HIS A 55 11.00 6.82 -15.45
N PRO A 56 11.31 5.54 -15.66
CA PRO A 56 10.38 4.47 -16.04
C PRO A 56 9.33 4.21 -14.96
N LEU A 57 8.17 3.73 -15.36
CA LEU A 57 7.06 3.50 -14.43
C LEU A 57 7.41 2.47 -13.37
N TYR A 58 8.17 1.47 -13.72
CA TYR A 58 8.56 0.38 -12.84
C TYR A 58 10.05 0.34 -12.58
N PRO A 59 10.49 -0.12 -11.40
CA PRO A 59 9.63 -0.44 -10.26
C PRO A 59 9.16 0.82 -9.53
N GLN A 60 7.99 0.75 -8.95
CA GLN A 60 7.56 1.76 -7.99
C GLN A 60 8.29 1.53 -6.66
N THR A 61 8.43 2.55 -5.84
CA THR A 61 9.09 2.44 -4.52
C THR A 61 8.11 2.57 -3.37
N GLU A 62 6.89 2.98 -3.67
CA GLU A 62 5.85 3.17 -2.67
C GLU A 62 4.53 2.61 -3.19
N ALA A 63 3.59 2.37 -2.27
CA ALA A 63 2.23 1.94 -2.59
C ALA A 63 1.26 3.08 -2.36
N GLU A 64 0.28 3.24 -3.23
CA GLU A 64 -0.93 3.98 -2.87
C GLU A 64 -1.66 3.11 -1.83
N ILE A 65 -2.06 3.70 -0.70
CA ILE A 65 -2.59 2.92 0.43
C ILE A 65 -3.80 2.06 0.05
N MET A 66 -4.65 2.52 -0.86
CA MET A 66 -5.82 1.77 -1.28
C MET A 66 -5.53 0.84 -2.46
N GLY A 67 -4.40 1.01 -3.13
CA GLY A 67 -3.86 0.03 -4.06
C GLY A 67 -3.21 -1.14 -3.33
N GLY A 68 -2.67 -0.86 -2.15
CA GLY A 68 -2.23 -1.88 -1.19
C GLY A 68 -0.89 -2.53 -1.43
N ARG A 69 -0.30 -2.39 -2.61
CA ARG A 69 0.96 -3.05 -2.96
C ARG A 69 1.82 -2.12 -3.81
N ILE A 70 3.13 -2.38 -3.80
CA ILE A 70 4.10 -1.60 -4.58
C ILE A 70 4.30 -2.32 -5.91
N PRO A 71 3.85 -1.74 -7.04
CA PRO A 71 4.05 -2.38 -8.34
C PRO A 71 5.53 -2.44 -8.72
N LEU A 72 6.03 -3.64 -9.00
CA LEU A 72 7.41 -3.88 -9.42
C LEU A 72 7.50 -4.03 -10.93
N SER A 73 6.44 -4.50 -11.54
CA SER A 73 6.27 -4.61 -12.98
C SER A 73 4.76 -4.64 -13.27
N GLU A 74 4.39 -4.80 -14.54
CA GLU A 74 2.99 -4.83 -14.93
C GLU A 74 2.19 -5.91 -14.18
N HIS A 75 2.82 -7.04 -13.88
CA HIS A 75 2.14 -8.20 -13.29
C HIS A 75 2.73 -8.64 -11.95
N LYS A 76 3.65 -7.86 -11.37
CA LYS A 76 4.27 -8.19 -10.09
C LYS A 76 4.23 -7.02 -9.14
N SER A 77 3.95 -7.31 -7.89
CA SER A 77 3.92 -6.30 -6.84
C SER A 77 4.34 -6.93 -5.52
N LYS A 78 4.65 -6.09 -4.54
CA LYS A 78 5.00 -6.55 -3.20
C LYS A 78 4.30 -5.71 -2.14
N MET A 79 4.12 -6.27 -0.96
CA MET A 79 3.59 -5.53 0.18
C MET A 79 4.60 -4.46 0.61
N PRO A 80 4.14 -3.25 0.96
CA PRO A 80 5.02 -2.30 1.62
C PRO A 80 5.46 -2.84 2.98
N ASN A 81 6.68 -2.50 3.38
CA ASN A 81 7.22 -2.94 4.66
C ASN A 81 6.53 -2.26 5.84
N ASP A 82 6.14 -1.02 5.65
CA ASP A 82 5.51 -0.19 6.68
C ASP A 82 4.77 0.99 6.04
N LEU A 83 4.17 1.82 6.89
CA LEU A 83 3.43 2.99 6.42
C LEU A 83 4.30 4.04 5.73
N GLU A 84 5.61 4.06 5.99
CA GLU A 84 6.52 5.00 5.33
C GLU A 84 6.62 4.72 3.83
N GLN A 85 6.31 3.50 3.40
CA GLN A 85 6.30 3.13 1.99
C GLN A 85 4.92 3.27 1.35
N THR A 86 4.01 3.98 2.00
CA THR A 86 2.66 4.22 1.47
C THR A 86 2.40 5.70 1.32
N VAL A 87 1.51 6.04 0.39
CA VAL A 87 1.04 7.41 0.17
C VAL A 87 -0.48 7.40 0.00
N ILE A 88 -1.09 8.54 0.28
CA ILE A 88 -2.51 8.77 0.00
C ILE A 88 -2.59 9.73 -1.17
N ARG A 89 -3.01 9.22 -2.33
CA ARG A 89 -3.13 10.02 -3.54
C ARG A 89 -4.45 10.80 -3.54
N GLN A 90 -4.58 11.65 -4.54
CA GLN A 90 -5.67 12.62 -4.62
C GLN A 90 -7.05 11.99 -4.57
N LEU A 91 -7.30 10.92 -5.32
CA LEU A 91 -8.61 10.28 -5.36
C LEU A 91 -8.99 9.73 -3.99
N THR A 92 -8.08 9.02 -3.33
CA THR A 92 -8.32 8.51 -1.98
C THR A 92 -8.57 9.66 -1.00
N ALA A 93 -7.76 10.72 -1.08
CA ALA A 93 -7.94 11.90 -0.22
C ALA A 93 -9.31 12.56 -0.42
N GLN A 94 -9.78 12.62 -1.66
CA GLN A 94 -11.12 13.13 -1.96
C GLN A 94 -12.21 12.23 -1.38
N GLU A 95 -12.06 10.92 -1.52
CA GLU A 95 -13.04 9.95 -1.04
C GLU A 95 -13.21 10.00 0.48
N ILE A 96 -12.13 10.24 1.22
CA ILE A 96 -12.19 10.32 2.69
C ILE A 96 -12.46 11.73 3.20
N GLY A 97 -12.65 12.70 2.31
CA GLY A 97 -13.02 14.05 2.69
C GLY A 97 -11.86 14.96 3.10
N TRP A 98 -10.60 14.57 2.87
CA TRP A 98 -9.44 15.42 3.19
C TRP A 98 -9.33 16.62 2.24
N ILE A 99 -9.73 16.44 0.99
CA ILE A 99 -9.75 17.50 -0.01
C ILE A 99 -11.05 17.42 -0.80
N LYS A 100 -11.36 18.53 -1.49
CA LYS A 100 -12.61 18.61 -2.25
C LYS A 100 -12.48 18.16 -3.70
#